data_45e203753314740ec9d89f4b9669b9bd
#
_entry.id   45e203753314740ec9d89f4b9669b9bd
#
_cell.length_a   1.000
_cell.length_b   1.000
_cell.length_c   1.000
_cell.angle_alpha   90.00
_cell.angle_beta   90.00
_cell.angle_gamma   90.00
#
_symmetry.space_group_name_H-M   'P 1'
#
loop_
_entity.id
_entity.type
_entity.pdbx_description
1 polymer ?
#
loop_
_entity_poly.entity_id
_entity_poly.type
_entity_poly.pdbx_seq_one_letter_code
_entity_poly.pdbx_strand_id
1 'polypeptide(L)'
;MTILISGSGIAGLTLGLTCHQLGFPFKIFESVEKIKPMGVGINIQPNAVRELFDLGFEYDLENIGIKTKEFGTFTKKGLKIWTEPRGKLAGYNWPQYSVHRGQLQMMLYNRLVNLAGKSCVCTGWKVRDFKDINSGISVEVVSENKKEKKFETGSVLIGADGIHSRVRKIIYPKEGKPIWNGAVLWRGTSESKPFRTGASMVMIGHASQRVVAYPITQTNKVSGKAIINWITELKFDPSKGWRKEDWSRKVNSSEFLPKFKDWKFDWIDIPELINNSEDIFEYPMVDRDPVKKWKKGKSLLIGDAAHPTYPVGS
;
A
#
# COMPACT_ATOMS: atom_id res chain seq x y z
N MET A 1 -30.22 -4.97 -2.83
CA MET A 1 -29.52 -4.42 -1.64
C MET A 1 -28.10 -4.09 -2.06
N THR A 2 -27.68 -2.81 -2.01
CA THR A 2 -26.40 -2.34 -2.51
C THR A 2 -25.36 -2.25 -1.38
N ILE A 3 -24.14 -2.76 -1.61
CA ILE A 3 -23.00 -2.59 -0.70
C ILE A 3 -22.33 -1.25 -1.05
N LEU A 4 -22.24 -0.34 -0.08
CA LEU A 4 -21.56 0.94 -0.23
C LEU A 4 -20.13 0.82 0.31
N ILE A 5 -19.13 1.27 -0.46
CA ILE A 5 -17.71 1.15 -0.14
C ILE A 5 -17.09 2.54 -0.13
N SER A 6 -16.42 2.91 0.97
CA SER A 6 -15.67 4.16 1.10
C SER A 6 -14.20 3.89 0.80
N GLY A 7 -13.69 4.46 -0.29
CA GLY A 7 -12.30 4.35 -0.74
C GLY A 7 -12.07 3.33 -1.86
N SER A 8 -11.34 3.74 -2.89
CA SER A 8 -10.90 2.91 -4.03
C SER A 8 -9.40 2.53 -3.94
N GLY A 9 -8.89 2.36 -2.73
CA GLY A 9 -7.60 1.71 -2.51
C GLY A 9 -7.64 0.22 -2.86
N ILE A 10 -6.52 -0.48 -2.66
CA ILE A 10 -6.43 -1.93 -2.95
C ILE A 10 -7.56 -2.69 -2.27
N ALA A 11 -7.83 -2.45 -0.97
CA ALA A 11 -8.87 -3.15 -0.23
C ALA A 11 -10.29 -2.91 -0.80
N GLY A 12 -10.63 -1.64 -1.12
CA GLY A 12 -11.96 -1.31 -1.66
C GLY A 12 -12.17 -1.83 -3.07
N LEU A 13 -11.16 -1.77 -3.94
CA LEU A 13 -11.22 -2.31 -5.30
C LEU A 13 -11.31 -3.83 -5.30
N THR A 14 -10.52 -4.52 -4.47
CA THR A 14 -10.59 -5.98 -4.32
C THR A 14 -11.98 -6.41 -3.83
N LEU A 15 -12.55 -5.72 -2.83
CA LEU A 15 -13.92 -5.98 -2.39
C LEU A 15 -14.94 -5.73 -3.49
N GLY A 16 -14.80 -4.66 -4.28
CA GLY A 16 -15.66 -4.39 -5.43
C GLY A 16 -15.64 -5.51 -6.46
N LEU A 17 -14.44 -6.03 -6.77
CA LEU A 17 -14.27 -7.19 -7.67
C LEU A 17 -14.94 -8.46 -7.10
N THR A 18 -14.75 -8.72 -5.81
CA THR A 18 -15.40 -9.84 -5.12
C THR A 18 -16.93 -9.70 -5.14
N CYS A 19 -17.45 -8.50 -4.89
CA CYS A 19 -18.90 -8.24 -5.00
C CYS A 19 -19.40 -8.51 -6.40
N HIS A 20 -18.69 -8.06 -7.43
CA HIS A 20 -19.04 -8.32 -8.82
C HIS A 20 -19.06 -9.81 -9.13
N GLN A 21 -18.02 -10.56 -8.75
CA GLN A 21 -17.89 -12.00 -8.96
C GLN A 21 -19.05 -12.79 -8.31
N LEU A 22 -19.48 -12.35 -7.12
CA LEU A 22 -20.57 -12.96 -6.36
C LEU A 22 -21.96 -12.44 -6.74
N GLY A 23 -22.08 -11.51 -7.69
CA GLY A 23 -23.36 -10.93 -8.13
C GLY A 23 -23.98 -9.95 -7.13
N PHE A 24 -23.24 -9.42 -6.15
CA PHE A 24 -23.74 -8.41 -5.23
C PHE A 24 -23.65 -7.00 -5.82
N PRO A 25 -24.75 -6.23 -5.88
CA PRO A 25 -24.70 -4.82 -6.26
C PRO A 25 -23.84 -4.02 -5.27
N PHE A 26 -22.95 -3.19 -5.79
CA PHE A 26 -22.05 -2.35 -4.98
C PHE A 26 -21.82 -0.98 -5.62
N LYS A 27 -21.32 -0.04 -4.82
CA LYS A 27 -20.91 1.29 -5.24
C LYS A 27 -19.74 1.77 -4.42
N ILE A 28 -18.67 2.21 -5.07
CA ILE A 28 -17.45 2.71 -4.41
C ILE A 28 -17.43 4.24 -4.51
N PHE A 29 -17.15 4.92 -3.38
CA PHE A 29 -16.94 6.37 -3.33
C PHE A 29 -15.46 6.63 -3.14
N GLU A 30 -14.87 7.44 -4.01
CA GLU A 30 -13.47 7.82 -3.99
C GLU A 30 -13.32 9.34 -3.95
N SER A 31 -12.53 9.82 -3.01
CA SER A 31 -12.35 11.26 -2.76
C SER A 31 -11.63 11.98 -3.89
N VAL A 32 -10.65 11.33 -4.55
CA VAL A 32 -9.94 11.92 -5.68
C VAL A 32 -10.77 11.87 -6.94
N GLU A 33 -10.66 12.90 -7.78
CA GLU A 33 -11.36 12.96 -9.07
C GLU A 33 -10.76 12.02 -10.11
N LYS A 34 -9.44 11.85 -10.07
CA LYS A 34 -8.70 10.99 -10.99
C LYS A 34 -7.74 10.09 -10.21
N ILE A 35 -7.98 8.79 -10.28
CA ILE A 35 -7.07 7.79 -9.73
C ILE A 35 -5.82 7.77 -10.61
N LYS A 36 -4.64 7.90 -9.97
CA LYS A 36 -3.33 7.86 -10.63
C LYS A 36 -2.47 6.79 -9.97
N PRO A 37 -1.57 6.14 -10.72
CA PRO A 37 -0.61 5.20 -10.14
C PRO A 37 0.36 5.97 -9.25
N MET A 38 0.16 5.89 -7.93
CA MET A 38 1.00 6.57 -6.94
C MET A 38 1.70 5.57 -6.04
N GLY A 39 2.84 6.00 -5.52
CA GLY A 39 3.62 5.24 -4.55
C GLY A 39 4.83 4.56 -5.17
N VAL A 40 5.35 3.60 -4.46
CA VAL A 40 6.57 2.84 -4.77
C VAL A 40 6.25 1.34 -4.72
N GLY A 41 7.22 0.48 -4.45
CA GLY A 41 7.00 -0.97 -4.35
C GLY A 41 6.12 -1.40 -3.18
N ILE A 42 5.47 -2.54 -3.36
CA ILE A 42 4.78 -3.30 -2.32
C ILE A 42 5.01 -4.80 -2.54
N ASN A 43 5.06 -5.57 -1.45
CA ASN A 43 5.12 -7.02 -1.50
C ASN A 43 3.73 -7.60 -1.23
N ILE A 44 3.29 -8.51 -2.10
CA ILE A 44 2.02 -9.23 -1.99
C ILE A 44 2.34 -10.64 -1.52
N GLN A 45 1.97 -10.96 -0.29
CA GLN A 45 2.22 -12.25 0.33
C GLN A 45 1.38 -13.36 -0.32
N PRO A 46 1.78 -14.66 -0.20
CA PRO A 46 1.07 -15.78 -0.85
C PRO A 46 -0.42 -15.88 -0.54
N ASN A 47 -0.83 -15.53 0.68
CA ASN A 47 -2.24 -15.52 1.07
C ASN A 47 -3.06 -14.47 0.30
N ALA A 48 -2.50 -13.28 0.06
CA ALA A 48 -3.15 -12.25 -0.75
C ALA A 48 -3.07 -12.56 -2.25
N VAL A 49 -1.99 -13.20 -2.71
CA VAL A 49 -1.88 -13.67 -4.11
C VAL A 49 -2.95 -14.72 -4.42
N ARG A 50 -3.27 -15.61 -3.47
CA ARG A 50 -4.39 -16.55 -3.62
C ARG A 50 -5.68 -15.82 -3.99
N GLU A 51 -6.07 -14.81 -3.21
CA GLU A 51 -7.30 -14.05 -3.45
C GLU A 51 -7.29 -13.34 -4.81
N LEU A 52 -6.13 -12.83 -5.22
CA LEU A 52 -5.99 -12.21 -6.54
C LEU A 52 -6.06 -13.24 -7.68
N PHE A 53 -5.53 -14.46 -7.49
CA PHE A 53 -5.66 -15.54 -8.46
C PHE A 53 -7.12 -16.02 -8.59
N ASP A 54 -7.85 -16.14 -7.48
CA ASP A 54 -9.27 -16.46 -7.46
C ASP A 54 -10.14 -15.39 -8.17
N LEU A 55 -9.64 -14.15 -8.21
CA LEU A 55 -10.21 -13.04 -9.00
C LEU A 55 -9.69 -12.99 -10.46
N GLY A 56 -8.85 -13.95 -10.89
CA GLY A 56 -8.35 -14.08 -12.26
C GLY A 56 -7.17 -13.18 -12.62
N PHE A 57 -6.35 -12.75 -11.64
CA PHE A 57 -5.21 -11.84 -11.87
C PHE A 57 -3.85 -12.54 -12.01
N GLU A 58 -3.79 -13.84 -12.24
CA GLU A 58 -2.50 -14.55 -12.32
C GLU A 58 -1.61 -13.97 -13.43
N TYR A 59 -2.15 -13.86 -14.65
CA TYR A 59 -1.43 -13.32 -15.80
C TYR A 59 -1.07 -11.83 -15.62
N ASP A 60 -2.00 -11.04 -15.08
CA ASP A 60 -1.76 -9.60 -14.87
C ASP A 60 -0.63 -9.37 -13.86
N LEU A 61 -0.58 -10.15 -12.76
CA LEU A 61 0.49 -10.05 -11.77
C LEU A 61 1.86 -10.43 -12.33
N GLU A 62 1.93 -11.40 -13.24
CA GLU A 62 3.17 -11.77 -13.93
C GLU A 62 3.72 -10.63 -14.81
N ASN A 63 2.81 -9.82 -15.38
CA ASN A 63 3.19 -8.70 -16.24
C ASN A 63 3.63 -7.46 -15.46
N ILE A 64 3.05 -7.19 -14.28
CA ILE A 64 3.34 -5.97 -13.52
C ILE A 64 4.36 -6.15 -12.40
N GLY A 65 4.80 -7.38 -12.11
CA GLY A 65 5.67 -7.65 -10.96
C GLY A 65 6.69 -8.76 -11.18
N ILE A 66 7.38 -9.08 -10.10
CA ILE A 66 8.37 -10.17 -10.06
C ILE A 66 8.05 -11.12 -8.91
N LYS A 67 8.15 -12.43 -9.17
CA LYS A 67 8.03 -13.46 -8.12
C LYS A 67 9.24 -13.39 -7.21
N THR A 68 9.04 -12.93 -5.97
CA THR A 68 10.10 -12.83 -4.96
C THR A 68 10.59 -14.23 -4.60
N LYS A 69 11.90 -14.48 -4.70
CA LYS A 69 12.51 -15.79 -4.46
C LYS A 69 13.01 -15.96 -3.03
N GLU A 70 13.57 -14.90 -2.45
CA GLU A 70 14.14 -14.93 -1.10
C GLU A 70 13.97 -13.59 -0.39
N PHE A 71 14.05 -13.64 0.93
CA PHE A 71 14.27 -12.50 1.81
C PHE A 71 15.58 -12.69 2.56
N GLY A 72 16.41 -11.64 2.56
CA GLY A 72 17.70 -11.65 3.26
C GLY A 72 17.84 -10.51 4.24
N THR A 73 18.38 -10.78 5.42
CA THR A 73 18.76 -9.77 6.41
C THR A 73 20.28 -9.67 6.53
N PHE A 74 20.78 -8.43 6.61
CA PHE A 74 22.20 -8.13 6.60
C PHE A 74 22.55 -7.09 7.65
N THR A 75 23.78 -7.17 8.18
CA THR A 75 24.32 -6.14 9.06
C THR A 75 24.54 -4.84 8.30
N LYS A 76 24.83 -3.74 9.02
CA LYS A 76 25.28 -2.46 8.44
C LYS A 76 26.56 -2.57 7.57
N LYS A 77 27.33 -3.63 7.74
CA LYS A 77 28.54 -3.92 6.97
C LYS A 77 28.30 -4.85 5.77
N GLY A 78 27.03 -5.13 5.46
CA GLY A 78 26.65 -6.02 4.37
C GLY A 78 26.85 -7.52 4.65
N LEU A 79 27.24 -7.90 5.86
CA LEU A 79 27.39 -9.32 6.25
C LEU A 79 26.02 -9.97 6.43
N LYS A 80 25.86 -11.14 5.84
CA LYS A 80 24.62 -11.93 5.94
C LYS A 80 24.36 -12.35 7.39
N ILE A 81 23.16 -12.07 7.88
CA ILE A 81 22.62 -12.57 9.15
C ILE A 81 21.77 -13.79 8.87
N TRP A 82 20.77 -13.64 7.98
CA TRP A 82 19.80 -14.68 7.67
C TRP A 82 19.29 -14.54 6.23
N THR A 83 18.93 -15.64 5.61
CA THR A 83 18.18 -15.67 4.35
C THR A 83 17.18 -16.82 4.39
N GLU A 84 16.01 -16.58 3.82
CA GLU A 84 14.96 -17.58 3.70
C GLU A 84 14.29 -17.52 2.32
N PRO A 85 13.82 -18.65 1.80
CA PRO A 85 13.05 -18.66 0.55
C PRO A 85 11.69 -17.98 0.75
N ARG A 86 11.07 -17.54 -0.36
CA ARG A 86 9.75 -16.89 -0.37
C ARG A 86 8.79 -17.57 -1.35
N GLY A 87 7.50 -17.37 -1.10
CA GLY A 87 6.43 -17.89 -1.93
C GLY A 87 6.50 -19.42 -2.09
N LYS A 88 6.40 -19.90 -3.33
CA LYS A 88 6.45 -21.35 -3.62
C LYS A 88 7.75 -22.01 -3.18
N LEU A 89 8.87 -21.29 -3.19
CA LEU A 89 10.15 -21.82 -2.71
C LEU A 89 10.19 -22.03 -1.20
N ALA A 90 9.31 -21.36 -0.46
CA ALA A 90 9.12 -21.55 0.99
C ALA A 90 8.03 -22.57 1.33
N GLY A 91 7.51 -23.32 0.35
CA GLY A 91 6.48 -24.34 0.53
C GLY A 91 5.04 -23.83 0.47
N TYR A 92 4.80 -22.57 0.13
CA TYR A 92 3.45 -22.07 -0.10
C TYR A 92 2.92 -22.51 -1.48
N ASN A 93 1.61 -22.65 -1.61
CA ASN A 93 0.96 -22.99 -2.89
C ASN A 93 0.98 -21.84 -3.88
N TRP A 94 1.11 -20.59 -3.40
CA TRP A 94 1.14 -19.37 -4.21
C TRP A 94 2.49 -18.67 -4.12
N PRO A 95 2.91 -17.95 -5.16
CA PRO A 95 4.11 -17.12 -5.10
C PRO A 95 3.90 -15.90 -4.20
N GLN A 96 5.00 -15.27 -3.78
CA GLN A 96 5.02 -13.89 -3.32
C GLN A 96 5.39 -13.00 -4.50
N TYR A 97 4.73 -11.85 -4.66
CA TYR A 97 5.09 -10.86 -5.68
C TYR A 97 5.59 -9.56 -5.07
N SER A 98 6.62 -8.98 -5.71
CA SER A 98 7.00 -7.58 -5.52
C SER A 98 6.54 -6.79 -6.75
N VAL A 99 5.73 -5.74 -6.54
CA VAL A 99 5.10 -4.96 -7.61
C VAL A 99 5.15 -3.47 -7.29
N HIS A 100 4.94 -2.61 -8.30
CA HIS A 100 4.67 -1.20 -8.05
C HIS A 100 3.23 -1.03 -7.53
N ARG A 101 3.06 -0.43 -6.34
CA ARG A 101 1.77 -0.29 -5.65
C ARG A 101 0.70 0.41 -6.51
N GLY A 102 1.11 1.47 -7.21
CA GLY A 102 0.21 2.21 -8.10
C GLY A 102 -0.23 1.39 -9.30
N GLN A 103 0.65 0.56 -9.87
CA GLN A 103 0.29 -0.35 -10.97
C GLN A 103 -0.68 -1.42 -10.49
N LEU A 104 -0.48 -2.00 -9.30
CA LEU A 104 -1.44 -2.92 -8.70
C LEU A 104 -2.81 -2.28 -8.53
N GLN A 105 -2.89 -1.06 -8.00
CA GLN A 105 -4.15 -0.35 -7.85
C GLN A 105 -4.83 -0.09 -9.21
N MET A 106 -4.08 0.34 -10.22
CA MET A 106 -4.61 0.58 -11.56
C MET A 106 -5.08 -0.71 -12.25
N MET A 107 -4.36 -1.81 -12.06
CA MET A 107 -4.76 -3.14 -12.55
C MET A 107 -6.14 -3.54 -11.99
N LEU A 108 -6.32 -3.45 -10.67
CA LEU A 108 -7.59 -3.72 -10.00
C LEU A 108 -8.70 -2.77 -10.48
N TYR A 109 -8.43 -1.48 -10.56
CA TYR A 109 -9.37 -0.46 -11.00
C TYR A 109 -9.84 -0.69 -12.44
N ASN A 110 -8.91 -0.89 -13.36
CA ASN A 110 -9.22 -1.09 -14.77
C ASN A 110 -10.05 -2.38 -14.98
N ARG A 111 -9.69 -3.46 -14.31
CA ARG A 111 -10.46 -4.70 -14.35
C ARG A 111 -11.88 -4.49 -13.83
N LEU A 112 -12.03 -3.83 -12.68
CA LEU A 112 -13.33 -3.57 -12.08
C LEU A 112 -14.23 -2.72 -13.00
N VAL A 113 -13.68 -1.64 -13.56
CA VAL A 113 -14.39 -0.75 -14.47
C VAL A 113 -14.77 -1.45 -15.79
N ASN A 114 -13.91 -2.31 -16.30
CA ASN A 114 -14.20 -3.10 -17.50
C ASN A 114 -15.33 -4.12 -17.28
N LEU A 115 -15.40 -4.72 -16.09
CA LEU A 115 -16.41 -5.71 -15.74
C LEU A 115 -17.76 -5.08 -15.32
N ALA A 116 -17.71 -4.06 -14.45
CA ALA A 116 -18.91 -3.50 -13.80
C ALA A 116 -19.32 -2.11 -14.34
N GLY A 117 -18.55 -1.56 -15.30
CA GLY A 117 -18.77 -0.20 -15.83
C GLY A 117 -18.21 0.90 -14.95
N LYS A 118 -17.95 2.08 -15.56
CA LYS A 118 -17.33 3.23 -14.85
C LYS A 118 -18.16 3.78 -13.68
N SER A 119 -19.47 3.62 -13.73
CA SER A 119 -20.39 4.14 -12.70
C SER A 119 -20.28 3.42 -11.36
N CYS A 120 -19.62 2.24 -11.30
CA CYS A 120 -19.40 1.52 -10.05
C CYS A 120 -18.41 2.22 -9.11
N VAL A 121 -17.52 3.10 -9.64
CA VAL A 121 -16.57 3.90 -8.86
C VAL A 121 -16.89 5.38 -9.06
N CYS A 122 -17.44 6.01 -8.03
CA CYS A 122 -17.80 7.42 -8.01
C CYS A 122 -16.59 8.24 -7.53
N THR A 123 -15.73 8.68 -8.46
CA THR A 123 -14.59 9.55 -8.17
C THR A 123 -15.04 10.98 -7.87
N GLY A 124 -14.25 11.72 -7.04
CA GLY A 124 -14.57 13.06 -6.56
C GLY A 124 -15.68 13.09 -5.50
N TRP A 125 -16.03 11.92 -4.91
CA TRP A 125 -17.04 11.82 -3.87
C TRP A 125 -16.47 11.15 -2.60
N LYS A 126 -16.58 11.84 -1.48
CA LYS A 126 -16.06 11.41 -0.18
C LYS A 126 -17.19 11.12 0.78
N VAL A 127 -17.15 10.00 1.47
CA VAL A 127 -18.06 9.72 2.59
C VAL A 127 -17.81 10.73 3.70
N ARG A 128 -18.84 11.46 4.09
CA ARG A 128 -18.79 12.48 5.14
C ARG A 128 -19.41 11.99 6.43
N ASP A 129 -20.60 11.35 6.33
CA ASP A 129 -21.33 10.85 7.48
C ASP A 129 -22.23 9.67 7.09
N PHE A 130 -22.72 8.93 8.06
CA PHE A 130 -23.68 7.86 7.85
C PHE A 130 -24.53 7.60 9.10
N LYS A 131 -25.70 7.03 8.87
CA LYS A 131 -26.60 6.56 9.94
C LYS A 131 -27.32 5.29 9.53
N ASP A 132 -27.52 4.39 10.48
CA ASP A 132 -28.39 3.23 10.30
C ASP A 132 -29.85 3.70 10.15
N ILE A 133 -30.58 3.06 9.22
CA ILE A 133 -31.99 3.25 8.97
C ILE A 133 -32.68 1.87 8.98
N ASN A 134 -34.00 1.82 9.07
CA ASN A 134 -34.72 0.55 9.12
C ASN A 134 -34.40 -0.37 7.93
N SER A 135 -34.35 0.16 6.71
CA SER A 135 -34.10 -0.57 5.48
C SER A 135 -32.63 -0.78 5.14
N GLY A 136 -31.67 -0.28 5.95
CA GLY A 136 -30.25 -0.36 5.62
C GLY A 136 -29.43 0.71 6.28
N ILE A 137 -28.57 1.38 5.53
CA ILE A 137 -27.73 2.48 5.96
C ILE A 137 -27.87 3.65 4.99
N SER A 138 -27.97 4.87 5.51
CA SER A 138 -27.96 6.11 4.72
C SER A 138 -26.59 6.77 4.87
N VAL A 139 -25.91 7.03 3.75
CA VAL A 139 -24.56 7.58 3.70
C VAL A 139 -24.58 8.95 3.03
N GLU A 140 -24.11 9.97 3.72
CA GLU A 140 -23.88 11.30 3.16
C GLU A 140 -22.52 11.31 2.44
N VAL A 141 -22.54 11.60 1.15
CA VAL A 141 -21.34 11.80 0.36
C VAL A 141 -21.27 13.24 -0.14
N VAL A 142 -20.05 13.79 -0.16
CA VAL A 142 -19.79 15.17 -0.58
C VAL A 142 -18.76 15.20 -1.69
N SER A 143 -18.93 16.13 -2.62
CA SER A 143 -17.95 16.52 -3.62
C SER A 143 -17.50 17.95 -3.33
N GLU A 144 -16.24 18.11 -2.91
CA GLU A 144 -15.71 19.43 -2.56
C GLU A 144 -15.61 20.34 -3.80
N ASN A 145 -15.17 19.76 -4.94
CA ASN A 145 -15.01 20.52 -6.19
C ASN A 145 -16.34 20.97 -6.80
N LYS A 146 -17.37 20.11 -6.72
CA LYS A 146 -18.72 20.45 -7.21
C LYS A 146 -19.53 21.25 -6.19
N LYS A 147 -19.03 21.35 -4.94
CA LYS A 147 -19.78 21.92 -3.80
C LYS A 147 -21.16 21.27 -3.60
N GLU A 148 -21.23 19.97 -3.86
CA GLU A 148 -22.46 19.18 -3.82
C GLU A 148 -22.42 18.18 -2.69
N LYS A 149 -23.61 17.83 -2.18
CA LYS A 149 -23.83 16.72 -1.26
C LYS A 149 -25.04 15.90 -1.72
N LYS A 150 -24.97 14.60 -1.47
CA LYS A 150 -26.10 13.69 -1.70
C LYS A 150 -26.13 12.59 -0.66
N PHE A 151 -27.28 11.90 -0.57
CA PHE A 151 -27.48 10.74 0.27
C PHE A 151 -27.62 9.51 -0.60
N GLU A 152 -26.86 8.48 -0.23
CA GLU A 152 -26.92 7.17 -0.88
C GLU A 152 -27.40 6.14 0.14
N THR A 153 -28.28 5.23 -0.28
CA THR A 153 -28.82 4.20 0.59
C THR A 153 -28.34 2.83 0.16
N GLY A 154 -27.89 2.04 1.13
CA GLY A 154 -27.42 0.68 0.91
C GLY A 154 -27.79 -0.25 2.06
N SER A 155 -27.42 -1.53 1.94
CA SER A 155 -27.58 -2.52 3.01
C SER A 155 -26.51 -2.40 4.07
N VAL A 156 -25.28 -2.06 3.68
CA VAL A 156 -24.09 -1.95 4.55
C VAL A 156 -23.12 -0.92 3.96
N LEU A 157 -22.36 -0.25 4.86
CA LEU A 157 -21.23 0.60 4.49
C LEU A 157 -19.91 -0.09 4.89
N ILE A 158 -19.00 -0.23 3.93
CA ILE A 158 -17.64 -0.74 4.18
C ILE A 158 -16.65 0.42 4.09
N GLY A 159 -15.98 0.71 5.21
CA GLY A 159 -14.87 1.68 5.28
C GLY A 159 -13.58 1.01 4.83
N ALA A 160 -13.11 1.39 3.65
CA ALA A 160 -11.84 0.98 3.03
C ALA A 160 -10.97 2.23 2.71
N ASP A 161 -11.17 3.30 3.48
CA ASP A 161 -10.68 4.66 3.23
C ASP A 161 -9.35 4.96 3.97
N GLY A 162 -8.58 3.91 4.25
CA GLY A 162 -7.19 3.98 4.69
C GLY A 162 -7.00 4.41 6.15
N ILE A 163 -5.76 4.71 6.52
CA ILE A 163 -5.37 5.05 7.91
C ILE A 163 -6.07 6.32 8.44
N HIS A 164 -6.48 7.24 7.55
CA HIS A 164 -7.22 8.46 7.87
C HIS A 164 -8.74 8.27 7.73
N SER A 165 -9.22 7.04 7.81
CA SER A 165 -10.61 6.65 7.58
C SER A 165 -11.61 7.58 8.26
N ARG A 166 -12.52 8.12 7.45
CA ARG A 166 -13.66 8.88 7.95
C ARG A 166 -14.69 7.98 8.60
N VAL A 167 -14.91 6.78 8.04
CA VAL A 167 -15.81 5.78 8.60
C VAL A 167 -15.34 5.37 9.99
N ARG A 168 -14.04 5.07 10.17
CA ARG A 168 -13.45 4.78 11.48
C ARG A 168 -13.62 5.93 12.47
N LYS A 169 -13.38 7.17 12.04
CA LYS A 169 -13.55 8.35 12.89
C LYS A 169 -14.98 8.54 13.41
N ILE A 170 -15.99 8.16 12.63
CA ILE A 170 -17.39 8.21 13.06
C ILE A 170 -17.69 7.08 14.05
N ILE A 171 -17.13 5.88 13.83
CA ILE A 171 -17.28 4.74 14.76
C ILE A 171 -16.55 5.01 16.09
N TYR A 172 -15.34 5.59 16.01
CA TYR A 172 -14.44 5.85 17.14
C TYR A 172 -14.06 7.34 17.25
N PRO A 173 -14.99 8.25 17.59
CA PRO A 173 -14.75 9.69 17.56
C PRO A 173 -13.67 10.18 18.55
N LYS A 174 -13.37 9.39 19.59
CA LYS A 174 -12.36 9.71 20.62
C LYS A 174 -10.98 9.12 20.38
N GLU A 175 -10.77 8.39 19.29
CA GLU A 175 -9.52 7.67 19.03
C GLU A 175 -8.28 8.58 18.84
N GLY A 176 -8.47 9.79 18.35
CA GLY A 176 -7.35 10.71 18.09
C GLY A 176 -6.72 10.56 16.70
N LYS A 177 -5.47 11.05 16.57
CA LYS A 177 -4.67 11.01 15.33
C LYS A 177 -3.86 9.71 15.27
N PRO A 178 -3.36 9.31 14.08
CA PRO A 178 -2.35 8.26 13.98
C PRO A 178 -1.13 8.56 14.87
N ILE A 179 -0.49 7.49 15.36
CA ILE A 179 0.62 7.54 16.30
C ILE A 179 1.92 7.37 15.53
N TRP A 180 2.85 8.32 15.69
CA TRP A 180 4.20 8.22 15.13
C TRP A 180 5.15 7.58 16.14
N ASN A 181 5.92 6.56 15.70
CA ASN A 181 6.85 5.80 16.56
C ASN A 181 8.30 6.30 16.52
N GLY A 182 8.56 7.44 15.89
CA GLY A 182 9.90 7.99 15.72
C GLY A 182 10.60 7.58 14.42
N ALA A 183 10.05 6.67 13.63
CA ALA A 183 10.64 6.28 12.36
C ALA A 183 10.21 7.21 11.22
N VAL A 184 11.17 7.59 10.37
CA VAL A 184 10.94 8.31 9.12
C VAL A 184 11.49 7.48 7.98
N LEU A 185 10.68 7.31 6.96
CA LEU A 185 11.03 6.59 5.73
C LEU A 185 11.28 7.59 4.60
N TRP A 186 12.35 7.35 3.85
CA TRP A 186 12.54 7.89 2.51
C TRP A 186 12.54 6.74 1.53
N ARG A 187 11.79 6.90 0.47
CA ARG A 187 11.52 5.81 -0.46
C ARG A 187 11.49 6.30 -1.90
N GLY A 188 11.97 5.48 -2.78
CA GLY A 188 12.01 5.75 -4.21
C GLY A 188 12.13 4.48 -5.02
N THR A 189 12.21 4.67 -6.33
CA THR A 189 12.51 3.62 -7.29
C THR A 189 13.64 4.05 -8.18
N SER A 190 14.53 3.12 -8.53
CA SER A 190 15.70 3.39 -9.36
C SER A 190 15.92 2.26 -10.34
N GLU A 191 16.31 2.59 -11.57
CA GLU A 191 16.77 1.59 -12.51
C GLU A 191 18.20 1.17 -12.15
N SER A 192 18.40 -0.12 -11.83
CA SER A 192 19.70 -0.67 -11.44
C SER A 192 19.82 -2.15 -11.80
N LYS A 193 21.05 -2.67 -11.77
CA LYS A 193 21.27 -4.12 -11.89
C LYS A 193 20.63 -4.83 -10.69
N PRO A 194 19.86 -5.89 -10.93
CA PRO A 194 19.33 -6.70 -9.83
C PRO A 194 20.47 -7.37 -9.05
N PHE A 195 20.25 -7.53 -7.77
CA PHE A 195 21.22 -8.13 -6.86
C PHE A 195 20.84 -9.57 -6.48
N ARG A 196 21.82 -10.35 -6.01
CA ARG A 196 21.67 -11.72 -5.50
C ARG A 196 20.96 -12.64 -6.49
N THR A 197 19.75 -13.10 -6.21
CA THR A 197 18.97 -14.00 -7.11
C THR A 197 18.32 -13.26 -8.28
N GLY A 198 18.44 -11.94 -8.35
CA GLY A 198 17.71 -11.09 -9.31
C GLY A 198 16.23 -10.86 -8.91
N ALA A 199 15.74 -11.57 -7.87
CA ALA A 199 14.39 -11.47 -7.33
C ALA A 199 14.43 -11.52 -5.79
N SER A 200 15.49 -11.02 -5.19
CA SER A 200 15.69 -10.97 -3.74
C SER A 200 15.11 -9.70 -3.15
N MET A 201 14.43 -9.84 -2.02
CA MET A 201 14.16 -8.75 -1.10
C MET A 201 15.25 -8.75 -0.01
N VAL A 202 15.80 -7.59 0.33
CA VAL A 202 16.84 -7.48 1.34
C VAL A 202 16.49 -6.40 2.36
N MET A 203 16.87 -6.65 3.62
CA MET A 203 16.87 -5.68 4.70
C MET A 203 18.29 -5.57 5.26
N ILE A 204 18.85 -4.39 5.26
CA ILE A 204 20.22 -4.11 5.72
C ILE A 204 20.14 -3.15 6.91
N GLY A 205 20.88 -3.41 7.99
CA GLY A 205 20.97 -2.52 9.14
C GLY A 205 20.28 -3.06 10.40
N HIS A 206 19.73 -2.16 11.19
CA HIS A 206 19.10 -2.48 12.47
C HIS A 206 17.96 -1.50 12.82
N ALA A 207 17.40 -1.62 14.03
CA ALA A 207 16.18 -0.91 14.46
C ALA A 207 16.24 0.63 14.37
N SER A 208 17.42 1.27 14.43
CA SER A 208 17.55 2.73 14.37
C SER A 208 17.95 3.26 12.98
N GLN A 209 18.47 2.40 12.11
CA GLN A 209 18.88 2.76 10.76
C GLN A 209 18.87 1.52 9.88
N ARG A 210 18.04 1.49 8.84
CA ARG A 210 17.96 0.36 7.92
C ARG A 210 17.61 0.78 6.50
N VAL A 211 17.86 -0.14 5.59
CA VAL A 211 17.45 -0.07 4.19
C VAL A 211 16.71 -1.35 3.85
N VAL A 212 15.62 -1.22 3.12
CA VAL A 212 14.93 -2.33 2.46
C VAL A 212 14.98 -2.09 0.97
N ALA A 213 15.39 -3.09 0.19
CA ALA A 213 15.45 -2.99 -1.27
C ALA A 213 14.99 -4.28 -1.94
N TYR A 214 14.29 -4.16 -3.05
CA TYR A 214 13.82 -5.30 -3.86
C TYR A 214 13.44 -4.87 -5.27
N PRO A 215 13.67 -5.70 -6.30
CA PRO A 215 13.17 -5.42 -7.64
C PRO A 215 11.65 -5.52 -7.68
N ILE A 216 11.02 -4.67 -8.50
CA ILE A 216 9.56 -4.64 -8.73
C ILE A 216 9.19 -4.86 -10.18
N THR A 217 10.19 -5.03 -11.07
CA THR A 217 10.00 -5.41 -12.46
C THR A 217 10.92 -6.57 -12.81
N GLN A 218 10.58 -7.28 -13.88
CA GLN A 218 11.50 -8.22 -14.49
C GLN A 218 12.76 -7.49 -15.00
N THR A 219 13.88 -8.20 -15.05
CA THR A 219 15.12 -7.68 -15.63
C THR A 219 14.95 -7.46 -17.13
N ASN A 220 15.20 -6.26 -17.58
CA ASN A 220 15.23 -5.95 -19.01
C ASN A 220 16.39 -6.70 -19.68
N LYS A 221 16.09 -7.48 -20.69
CA LYS A 221 17.08 -8.34 -21.37
C LYS A 221 18.18 -7.57 -22.12
N VAL A 222 17.91 -6.33 -22.51
CA VAL A 222 18.87 -5.48 -23.26
C VAL A 222 19.78 -4.72 -22.30
N SER A 223 19.18 -4.02 -21.30
CA SER A 223 19.97 -3.21 -20.36
C SER A 223 20.55 -4.02 -19.19
N GLY A 224 20.04 -5.22 -18.93
CA GLY A 224 20.39 -6.01 -17.75
C GLY A 224 19.91 -5.40 -16.44
N LYS A 225 19.03 -4.38 -16.48
CA LYS A 225 18.55 -3.64 -15.32
C LYS A 225 17.08 -3.95 -15.01
N ALA A 226 16.68 -3.69 -13.79
CA ALA A 226 15.30 -3.73 -13.32
C ALA A 226 14.99 -2.46 -12.52
N ILE A 227 13.71 -2.17 -12.31
CA ILE A 227 13.33 -1.13 -11.36
C ILE A 227 13.44 -1.72 -9.96
N ILE A 228 14.30 -1.13 -9.15
CA ILE A 228 14.51 -1.48 -7.75
C ILE A 228 13.73 -0.50 -6.89
N ASN A 229 12.81 -1.01 -6.09
CA ASN A 229 12.23 -0.25 -4.98
C ASN A 229 13.23 -0.23 -3.83
N TRP A 230 13.44 0.95 -3.22
CA TRP A 230 14.25 1.07 -2.02
C TRP A 230 13.54 1.96 -0.99
N ILE A 231 13.77 1.64 0.26
CA ILE A 231 13.27 2.37 1.44
C ILE A 231 14.46 2.51 2.38
N THR A 232 14.79 3.74 2.76
CA THR A 232 15.71 4.03 3.87
C THR A 232 14.90 4.46 5.08
N GLU A 233 15.32 4.05 6.26
CA GLU A 233 14.65 4.38 7.53
C GLU A 233 15.67 4.89 8.53
N LEU A 234 15.34 6.01 9.20
CA LEU A 234 16.03 6.50 10.39
C LEU A 234 15.03 6.66 11.52
N LYS A 235 15.49 6.38 12.73
CA LYS A 235 14.71 6.56 13.95
C LYS A 235 15.14 7.84 14.67
N PHE A 236 14.15 8.63 15.05
CA PHE A 236 14.30 9.89 15.79
C PHE A 236 13.59 9.79 17.14
N ASP A 237 13.81 10.75 18.00
CA ASP A 237 13.13 10.87 19.27
C ASP A 237 11.64 11.25 19.05
N PRO A 238 10.69 10.38 19.41
CA PRO A 238 9.27 10.66 19.18
C PRO A 238 8.76 11.90 19.92
N SER A 239 9.41 12.28 21.05
CA SER A 239 8.99 13.43 21.85
C SER A 239 9.17 14.76 21.13
N LYS A 240 10.08 14.82 20.14
CA LYS A 240 10.34 16.02 19.32
C LYS A 240 9.32 16.23 18.20
N GLY A 241 8.47 15.20 17.95
CA GLY A 241 7.54 15.22 16.84
C GLY A 241 8.21 15.16 15.47
N TRP A 242 7.41 15.12 14.43
CA TRP A 242 7.83 15.18 13.03
C TRP A 242 6.82 15.97 12.21
N ARG A 243 7.19 16.26 10.96
CA ARG A 243 6.25 16.83 9.99
C ARG A 243 5.03 15.92 9.84
N LYS A 244 3.86 16.50 9.56
CA LYS A 244 2.65 15.71 9.30
C LYS A 244 2.89 14.76 8.12
N GLU A 245 2.36 13.55 8.23
CA GLU A 245 2.41 12.54 7.17
C GLU A 245 1.74 13.05 5.88
N ASP A 246 2.43 12.88 4.78
CA ASP A 246 1.99 13.20 3.43
C ASP A 246 2.64 12.22 2.45
N TRP A 247 1.82 11.36 1.83
CA TRP A 247 2.28 10.33 0.90
C TRP A 247 2.91 10.88 -0.38
N SER A 248 2.67 12.13 -0.70
CA SER A 248 3.16 12.83 -1.90
C SER A 248 4.32 13.78 -1.64
N ARG A 249 4.80 13.88 -0.37
CA ARG A 249 5.90 14.77 -0.02
C ARG A 249 7.20 14.36 -0.70
N LYS A 250 7.60 15.11 -1.71
CA LYS A 250 8.91 14.97 -2.34
C LYS A 250 9.98 15.69 -1.53
N VAL A 251 11.15 15.08 -1.45
CA VAL A 251 12.32 15.62 -0.74
C VAL A 251 13.59 15.43 -1.55
N ASN A 252 14.64 16.18 -1.19
CA ASN A 252 15.96 16.00 -1.77
C ASN A 252 16.74 14.92 -0.99
N SER A 253 17.52 14.11 -1.70
CA SER A 253 18.37 13.06 -1.09
C SER A 253 19.38 13.63 -0.10
N SER A 254 19.84 14.87 -0.27
CA SER A 254 20.77 15.55 0.64
C SER A 254 20.32 15.62 2.10
N GLU A 255 18.99 15.51 2.36
CA GLU A 255 18.43 15.54 3.71
C GLU A 255 18.83 14.29 4.54
N PHE A 256 19.03 13.13 3.91
CA PHE A 256 19.25 11.85 4.60
C PHE A 256 20.39 11.01 4.04
N LEU A 257 20.76 11.17 2.77
CA LEU A 257 21.81 10.40 2.09
C LEU A 257 23.16 10.39 2.86
N PRO A 258 23.62 11.48 3.51
CA PRO A 258 24.85 11.47 4.29
C PRO A 258 24.88 10.39 5.37
N LYS A 259 23.73 9.95 5.88
CA LYS A 259 23.63 8.85 6.86
C LYS A 259 23.87 7.48 6.25
N PHE A 260 23.78 7.34 4.94
CA PHE A 260 23.93 6.08 4.20
C PHE A 260 25.12 6.10 3.22
N LYS A 261 25.97 7.14 3.23
CA LYS A 261 27.07 7.34 2.26
C LYS A 261 28.03 6.16 2.16
N ASP A 262 28.28 5.44 3.26
CA ASP A 262 29.22 4.33 3.35
C ASP A 262 28.54 2.96 3.15
N TRP A 263 27.25 2.92 2.78
CA TRP A 263 26.50 1.68 2.56
C TRP A 263 26.67 1.16 1.14
N LYS A 264 27.93 0.84 0.81
CA LYS A 264 28.36 0.26 -0.47
C LYS A 264 28.88 -1.14 -0.21
N PHE A 265 28.27 -2.11 -0.86
CA PHE A 265 28.61 -3.52 -0.72
C PHE A 265 28.85 -4.10 -2.12
N ASP A 266 29.60 -5.18 -2.24
CA ASP A 266 29.93 -5.81 -3.53
C ASP A 266 28.72 -6.15 -4.40
N TRP A 267 27.55 -6.31 -3.75
CA TRP A 267 26.31 -6.74 -4.37
C TRP A 267 25.23 -5.66 -4.47
N ILE A 268 25.36 -4.51 -3.80
CA ILE A 268 24.43 -3.36 -3.87
C ILE A 268 25.12 -2.07 -3.38
N ASP A 269 24.93 -0.97 -4.13
CA ASP A 269 25.34 0.39 -3.75
C ASP A 269 24.09 1.20 -3.39
N ILE A 270 23.88 1.46 -2.08
CA ILE A 270 22.70 2.19 -1.60
C ILE A 270 22.74 3.67 -2.00
N PRO A 271 23.88 4.42 -1.84
CA PRO A 271 24.01 5.77 -2.39
C PRO A 271 23.67 5.88 -3.89
N GLU A 272 24.11 4.93 -4.71
CA GLU A 272 23.81 4.92 -6.14
C GLU A 272 22.30 4.74 -6.39
N LEU A 273 21.65 3.80 -5.71
CA LEU A 273 20.20 3.63 -5.81
C LEU A 273 19.44 4.91 -5.45
N ILE A 274 19.84 5.60 -4.36
CA ILE A 274 19.19 6.83 -3.93
C ILE A 274 19.38 7.94 -4.96
N ASN A 275 20.60 8.13 -5.46
CA ASN A 275 20.92 9.19 -6.41
C ASN A 275 20.29 8.98 -7.80
N ASN A 276 20.05 7.73 -8.19
CA ASN A 276 19.42 7.38 -9.47
C ASN A 276 17.88 7.45 -9.40
N SER A 277 17.30 7.88 -8.28
CA SER A 277 15.84 8.05 -8.16
C SER A 277 15.40 9.39 -8.74
N GLU A 278 14.41 9.35 -9.60
CA GLU A 278 13.75 10.53 -10.15
C GLU A 278 12.96 11.29 -9.08
N ASP A 279 12.23 10.54 -8.25
CA ASP A 279 11.41 11.05 -7.16
C ASP A 279 11.72 10.32 -5.85
N ILE A 280 11.91 11.09 -4.78
CA ILE A 280 12.07 10.57 -3.42
C ILE A 280 10.95 11.12 -2.54
N PHE A 281 10.26 10.21 -1.85
CA PHE A 281 9.15 10.56 -0.97
C PHE A 281 9.50 10.33 0.49
N GLU A 282 9.27 11.35 1.33
CA GLU A 282 9.37 11.23 2.79
C GLU A 282 8.03 10.81 3.39
N TYR A 283 8.09 9.89 4.34
CA TYR A 283 6.91 9.49 5.09
C TYR A 283 7.26 9.15 6.56
N PRO A 284 6.77 9.91 7.55
CA PRO A 284 6.85 9.49 8.94
C PRO A 284 5.97 8.25 9.14
N MET A 285 6.53 7.20 9.71
CA MET A 285 5.82 5.95 9.90
C MET A 285 4.81 6.07 11.04
N VAL A 286 3.55 6.02 10.69
CA VAL A 286 2.43 6.10 11.63
C VAL A 286 1.56 4.85 11.57
N ASP A 287 0.95 4.51 12.70
CA ASP A 287 -0.08 3.48 12.82
C ASP A 287 -1.22 3.94 13.72
N ARG A 288 -2.09 3.04 14.13
CA ARG A 288 -3.16 3.27 15.08
C ARG A 288 -3.28 2.09 16.03
N ASP A 289 -3.68 2.35 17.25
CA ASP A 289 -4.02 1.30 18.19
C ASP A 289 -5.13 0.38 17.65
N PRO A 290 -5.06 -0.92 17.95
CA PRO A 290 -6.10 -1.85 17.58
C PRO A 290 -7.44 -1.47 18.20
N VAL A 291 -8.50 -1.46 17.39
CA VAL A 291 -9.86 -1.23 17.88
C VAL A 291 -10.52 -2.55 18.29
N LYS A 292 -11.37 -2.51 19.31
CA LYS A 292 -12.03 -3.71 19.85
C LYS A 292 -12.96 -4.41 18.84
N LYS A 293 -13.58 -3.65 17.94
CA LYS A 293 -14.54 -4.16 16.94
C LYS A 293 -14.39 -3.40 15.63
N TRP A 294 -14.36 -4.09 14.53
CA TRP A 294 -14.34 -3.48 13.19
C TRP A 294 -15.76 -3.16 12.68
N LYS A 295 -16.79 -3.61 13.37
CA LYS A 295 -18.21 -3.46 13.01
C LYS A 295 -18.95 -2.62 14.04
N LYS A 296 -19.81 -1.68 13.56
CA LYS A 296 -20.79 -0.96 14.38
C LYS A 296 -22.06 -0.79 13.54
N GLY A 297 -23.19 -1.35 14.05
CA GLY A 297 -24.44 -1.36 13.29
C GLY A 297 -24.28 -2.01 11.93
N LYS A 298 -24.65 -1.30 10.88
CA LYS A 298 -24.52 -1.70 9.47
C LYS A 298 -23.25 -1.15 8.80
N SER A 299 -22.23 -0.77 9.55
CA SER A 299 -20.94 -0.36 9.04
C SER A 299 -19.82 -1.31 9.47
N LEU A 300 -18.83 -1.54 8.59
CA LEU A 300 -17.68 -2.41 8.80
C LEU A 300 -16.40 -1.74 8.26
N LEU A 301 -15.27 -1.93 8.93
CA LEU A 301 -13.95 -1.46 8.50
C LEU A 301 -13.14 -2.63 7.89
N ILE A 302 -12.37 -2.34 6.84
CA ILE A 302 -11.41 -3.27 6.22
C ILE A 302 -10.10 -2.54 5.88
N GLY A 303 -9.03 -3.32 5.63
CA GLY A 303 -7.72 -2.79 5.29
C GLY A 303 -7.18 -1.81 6.35
N ASP A 304 -6.45 -0.78 5.93
CA ASP A 304 -5.86 0.20 6.86
C ASP A 304 -6.90 1.03 7.63
N ALA A 305 -8.16 1.06 7.21
CA ALA A 305 -9.24 1.64 8.02
C ALA A 305 -9.51 0.81 9.28
N ALA A 306 -9.34 -0.51 9.20
CA ALA A 306 -9.54 -1.43 10.32
C ALA A 306 -8.27 -1.61 11.17
N HIS A 307 -7.14 -1.88 10.52
CA HIS A 307 -5.91 -2.36 11.17
C HIS A 307 -4.62 -1.87 10.46
N PRO A 308 -4.40 -0.53 10.38
CA PRO A 308 -3.14 -0.05 9.84
C PRO A 308 -1.99 -0.53 10.71
N THR A 309 -0.94 -1.03 10.09
CA THR A 309 0.25 -1.54 10.79
C THR A 309 1.51 -1.04 10.10
N TYR A 310 2.62 -1.03 10.84
CA TYR A 310 3.93 -0.91 10.22
C TYR A 310 4.19 -2.12 9.31
N PRO A 311 4.95 -1.96 8.21
CA PRO A 311 5.35 -3.08 7.38
C PRO A 311 6.29 -4.00 8.16
N VAL A 312 5.73 -5.07 8.73
CA VAL A 312 6.46 -6.13 9.41
C VAL A 312 6.30 -7.43 8.63
N GLY A 313 7.35 -8.24 8.57
CA GLY A 313 7.31 -9.55 7.91
C GLY A 313 7.19 -9.50 6.38
N SER A 314 7.53 -8.41 5.79
CA SER A 314 7.60 -8.29 4.31
C SER A 314 8.86 -8.88 3.76
#